data_4dac0d183b098563f9cc52dee2f278d3
#
_entry.id   4dac0d183b098563f9cc52dee2f278d3
#
_cell.length_a   1.000
_cell.length_b   1.000
_cell.length_c   1.000
_cell.angle_alpha   90.00
_cell.angle_beta   90.00
_cell.angle_gamma   90.00
#
_symmetry.space_group_name_H-M   'P 1'
#
loop_
_entity.id
_entity.type
_entity.pdbx_description
1 polymer ?
#
loop_
_entity_poly.entity_id
_entity_poly.type
_entity_poly.pdbx_seq_one_letter_code
_entity_poly.pdbx_strand_id
1 'polypeptide(L)'
;LVNIVHPVPTVRNKAALESLVKGELKNTQTWESMLSQAGQVAESEEDLTKLKSDAWSELISTKKIGYFALLRNLRNIITQAPTAVKSACEMLVDERLIKNSRVLPFRFSTAYEEISKIGSSKEVRDVLMAIGQALDISVANVPVFDGETLVVMDVSGSMSGKPSEIASLFGAILAKVNNCDVMTFSTDAKYMSYNPMDSVMTIRNSFRFSGGGTNFRSIFQKANKKYDRVIILSDMQGWMGYTTPSAEFSKYKSKFGANPYVYSWDLAGLGTLQFPEQNVFALAGFSDKVFDIMKMMELDKKALYNEIKAIKL
;
A
#
# COMPACT_ATOMS: atom_id res chain seq x y z
N LEU A 1 -17.36 14.72 -17.37
CA LEU A 1 -17.59 14.05 -16.08
C LEU A 1 -19.02 14.30 -15.58
N VAL A 2 -19.49 15.57 -15.51
CA VAL A 2 -20.85 15.90 -15.05
C VAL A 2 -21.92 15.20 -15.89
N ASN A 3 -21.74 15.14 -17.21
CA ASN A 3 -22.65 14.47 -18.15
C ASN A 3 -22.63 12.92 -18.05
N ILE A 4 -21.61 12.34 -17.38
CA ILE A 4 -21.48 10.89 -17.16
C ILE A 4 -22.01 10.52 -15.80
N VAL A 5 -21.68 11.31 -14.76
CA VAL A 5 -22.01 11.00 -13.37
C VAL A 5 -23.41 11.48 -12.97
N HIS A 6 -24.00 12.41 -13.73
CA HIS A 6 -25.31 13.02 -13.44
C HIS A 6 -25.51 13.38 -11.96
N PRO A 7 -24.62 14.19 -11.36
CA PRO A 7 -24.69 14.48 -9.93
C PRO A 7 -25.99 15.22 -9.62
N VAL A 8 -26.70 14.78 -8.58
CA VAL A 8 -27.92 15.44 -8.11
C VAL A 8 -27.51 16.72 -7.34
N PRO A 9 -27.96 17.91 -7.78
CA PRO A 9 -27.66 19.14 -7.08
C PRO A 9 -28.31 19.15 -5.69
N THR A 10 -27.55 19.50 -4.69
CA THR A 10 -28.01 19.78 -3.32
C THR A 10 -27.88 21.26 -3.03
N VAL A 11 -28.55 21.75 -1.99
CA VAL A 11 -28.43 23.16 -1.56
C VAL A 11 -26.95 23.55 -1.36
N ARG A 12 -26.12 22.59 -0.90
CA ARG A 12 -24.70 22.82 -0.61
C ARG A 12 -23.81 22.89 -1.85
N ASN A 13 -24.10 22.12 -2.89
CA ASN A 13 -23.21 21.98 -4.05
C ASN A 13 -23.76 22.60 -5.34
N LYS A 14 -25.02 23.08 -5.37
CA LYS A 14 -25.68 23.59 -6.57
C LYS A 14 -24.86 24.69 -7.25
N ALA A 15 -24.45 25.72 -6.53
CA ALA A 15 -23.66 26.83 -7.08
C ALA A 15 -22.31 26.37 -7.66
N ALA A 16 -21.63 25.43 -6.99
CA ALA A 16 -20.37 24.88 -7.47
C ALA A 16 -20.56 24.03 -8.74
N LEU A 17 -21.65 23.26 -8.84
CA LEU A 17 -21.99 22.48 -10.04
C LEU A 17 -22.36 23.40 -11.21
N GLU A 18 -23.11 24.47 -10.96
CA GLU A 18 -23.41 25.46 -11.99
C GLU A 18 -22.16 26.15 -12.55
N SER A 19 -21.24 26.57 -11.65
CA SER A 19 -19.96 27.15 -12.05
C SER A 19 -19.06 26.12 -12.79
N LEU A 20 -19.10 24.85 -12.42
CA LEU A 20 -18.38 23.77 -13.11
C LEU A 20 -18.88 23.59 -14.53
N VAL A 21 -20.21 23.55 -14.73
CA VAL A 21 -20.84 23.39 -16.05
C VAL A 21 -20.55 24.58 -16.95
N LYS A 22 -20.50 25.79 -16.38
CA LYS A 22 -20.20 27.03 -17.13
C LYS A 22 -18.68 27.23 -17.34
N GLY A 23 -17.82 26.38 -16.77
CA GLY A 23 -16.37 26.59 -16.82
C GLY A 23 -15.87 27.76 -15.98
N GLU A 24 -16.68 28.25 -15.04
CA GLU A 24 -16.42 29.43 -14.20
C GLU A 24 -15.85 29.05 -12.80
N LEU A 25 -15.51 27.79 -12.57
CA LEU A 25 -14.84 27.41 -11.33
C LEU A 25 -13.53 28.20 -11.22
N LYS A 26 -13.44 29.02 -10.20
CA LYS A 26 -12.17 29.69 -9.88
C LYS A 26 -11.13 28.62 -9.64
N ASN A 27 -10.02 28.68 -10.38
CA ASN A 27 -8.85 27.85 -10.10
C ASN A 27 -8.47 28.09 -8.64
N THR A 28 -8.70 27.06 -7.80
CA THR A 28 -8.15 27.08 -6.45
C THR A 28 -6.63 27.15 -6.58
N GLN A 29 -5.95 27.86 -5.70
CA GLN A 29 -4.50 27.88 -5.66
C GLN A 29 -3.97 26.48 -5.32
N THR A 30 -3.90 25.63 -6.35
CA THR A 30 -3.30 24.30 -6.25
C THR A 30 -1.83 24.40 -6.57
N TRP A 31 -1.05 23.41 -6.18
CA TRP A 31 0.38 23.37 -6.48
C TRP A 31 0.60 23.40 -8.01
N GLU A 32 -0.25 22.76 -8.81
CA GLU A 32 -0.19 22.78 -10.28
C GLU A 32 -0.39 24.20 -10.82
N SER A 33 -1.42 24.92 -10.35
CA SER A 33 -1.71 26.26 -10.82
C SER A 33 -0.62 27.25 -10.43
N MET A 34 -0.08 27.17 -9.21
CA MET A 34 1.00 28.06 -8.75
C MET A 34 2.29 27.85 -9.53
N LEU A 35 2.70 26.59 -9.79
CA LEU A 35 3.88 26.31 -10.58
C LEU A 35 3.71 26.65 -12.07
N SER A 36 2.51 26.45 -12.64
CA SER A 36 2.19 26.88 -13.99
C SER A 36 2.27 28.39 -14.11
N GLN A 37 1.72 29.13 -13.14
CA GLN A 37 1.80 30.59 -13.12
C GLN A 37 3.25 31.06 -13.02
N ALA A 38 4.07 30.45 -12.16
CA ALA A 38 5.51 30.75 -12.08
C ALA A 38 6.21 30.59 -13.45
N GLY A 39 5.84 29.54 -14.20
CA GLY A 39 6.38 29.34 -15.56
C GLY A 39 5.88 30.34 -16.61
N GLN A 40 4.68 30.93 -16.41
CA GLN A 40 4.11 31.90 -17.34
C GLN A 40 4.65 33.32 -17.14
N VAL A 41 5.00 33.69 -15.90
CA VAL A 41 5.43 35.05 -15.56
C VAL A 41 6.95 35.22 -15.47
N ALA A 42 7.70 34.13 -15.47
CA ALA A 42 9.15 34.16 -15.40
C ALA A 42 9.77 34.82 -16.64
N GLU A 43 10.68 35.78 -16.42
CA GLU A 43 11.39 36.49 -17.49
C GLU A 43 12.75 35.84 -17.80
N SER A 44 13.26 35.00 -16.90
CA SER A 44 14.54 34.27 -17.06
C SER A 44 14.51 32.92 -16.35
N GLU A 45 15.52 32.06 -16.59
CA GLU A 45 15.67 30.80 -15.87
C GLU A 45 15.96 30.99 -14.38
N GLU A 46 16.67 32.02 -14.00
CA GLU A 46 16.96 32.37 -12.61
C GLU A 46 15.65 32.80 -11.89
N ASP A 47 14.87 33.65 -12.55
CA ASP A 47 13.59 34.11 -12.06
C ASP A 47 12.60 32.93 -11.93
N LEU A 48 12.53 32.07 -12.93
CA LEU A 48 11.73 30.85 -12.88
C LEU A 48 12.10 29.95 -11.68
N THR A 49 13.39 29.76 -11.44
CA THR A 49 13.87 28.97 -10.31
C THR A 49 13.46 29.56 -8.98
N LYS A 50 13.57 30.89 -8.83
CA LYS A 50 13.16 31.62 -7.66
C LYS A 50 11.63 31.53 -7.43
N LEU A 51 10.83 31.81 -8.47
CA LEU A 51 9.37 31.73 -8.40
C LEU A 51 8.86 30.34 -8.02
N LYS A 52 9.49 29.28 -8.56
CA LYS A 52 9.15 27.91 -8.17
C LYS A 52 9.51 27.61 -6.71
N SER A 53 10.68 28.07 -6.26
CA SER A 53 11.10 27.93 -4.87
C SER A 53 10.14 28.62 -3.91
N ASP A 54 9.76 29.86 -4.24
CA ASP A 54 8.80 30.64 -3.45
C ASP A 54 7.41 29.99 -3.40
N ALA A 55 6.94 29.46 -4.55
CA ALA A 55 5.67 28.75 -4.63
C ALA A 55 5.64 27.49 -3.75
N TRP A 56 6.71 26.66 -3.78
CA TRP A 56 6.81 25.51 -2.89
C TRP A 56 6.87 25.91 -1.43
N SER A 57 7.65 26.94 -1.10
CA SER A 57 7.79 27.45 0.27
C SER A 57 6.46 27.97 0.81
N GLU A 58 5.70 28.69 0.00
CA GLU A 58 4.35 29.17 0.37
C GLU A 58 3.39 28.01 0.59
N LEU A 59 3.32 27.04 -0.35
CA LEU A 59 2.43 25.88 -0.26
C LEU A 59 2.68 25.05 1.00
N ILE A 60 3.94 24.87 1.37
CA ILE A 60 4.34 24.09 2.55
C ILE A 60 4.09 24.88 3.84
N SER A 61 4.54 26.13 3.92
CA SER A 61 4.39 26.96 5.13
C SER A 61 2.94 27.24 5.49
N THR A 62 2.09 27.44 4.48
CA THR A 62 0.64 27.65 4.66
C THR A 62 -0.15 26.34 4.78
N LYS A 63 0.50 25.17 4.66
CA LYS A 63 -0.12 23.83 4.63
C LYS A 63 -1.24 23.70 3.58
N LYS A 64 -1.17 24.46 2.51
CA LYS A 64 -2.14 24.40 1.39
C LYS A 64 -1.90 23.21 0.48
N ILE A 65 -0.70 22.65 0.48
CA ILE A 65 -0.41 21.40 -0.26
C ILE A 65 -1.09 20.22 0.45
N GLY A 66 -1.90 19.45 -0.27
CA GLY A 66 -2.47 18.21 0.27
C GLY A 66 -1.39 17.18 0.55
N TYR A 67 -1.55 16.36 1.59
CA TYR A 67 -0.54 15.40 2.05
C TYR A 67 -0.05 14.46 0.93
N PHE A 68 -0.97 13.92 0.11
CA PHE A 68 -0.60 13.05 -1.01
C PHE A 68 0.15 13.82 -2.11
N ALA A 69 -0.20 15.09 -2.34
CA ALA A 69 0.53 15.95 -3.27
C ALA A 69 1.94 16.24 -2.76
N LEU A 70 2.10 16.49 -1.46
CA LEU A 70 3.42 16.63 -0.82
C LEU A 70 4.29 15.40 -1.07
N LEU A 71 3.76 14.20 -0.75
CA LEU A 71 4.49 12.94 -0.92
C LEU A 71 4.93 12.70 -2.38
N ARG A 72 4.08 13.04 -3.35
CA ARG A 72 4.39 12.88 -4.78
C ARG A 72 5.40 13.89 -5.32
N ASN A 73 5.51 15.05 -4.69
CA ASN A 73 6.35 16.15 -5.17
C ASN A 73 7.67 16.30 -4.41
N LEU A 74 8.05 15.38 -3.54
CA LEU A 74 9.27 15.47 -2.74
C LEU A 74 10.52 15.67 -3.60
N ARG A 75 10.61 15.00 -4.75
CA ARG A 75 11.70 15.21 -5.70
C ARG A 75 11.78 16.66 -6.16
N ASN A 76 10.64 17.24 -6.55
CA ASN A 76 10.58 18.63 -7.01
C ASN A 76 10.94 19.60 -5.88
N ILE A 77 10.48 19.34 -4.66
CA ILE A 77 10.78 20.15 -3.49
C ILE A 77 12.28 20.12 -3.18
N ILE A 78 12.91 18.94 -3.18
CA ILE A 78 14.37 18.81 -2.96
C ILE A 78 15.17 19.61 -4.00
N THR A 79 14.76 19.53 -5.26
CA THR A 79 15.53 20.15 -6.36
C THR A 79 15.23 21.63 -6.59
N GLN A 80 14.00 22.08 -6.33
CA GLN A 80 13.54 23.44 -6.64
C GLN A 80 13.44 24.34 -5.40
N ALA A 81 13.26 23.77 -4.21
CA ALA A 81 13.11 24.52 -2.95
C ALA A 81 13.83 23.84 -1.79
N PRO A 82 15.15 23.65 -1.83
CA PRO A 82 15.88 22.95 -0.77
C PRO A 82 15.72 23.59 0.61
N THR A 83 15.49 24.88 0.68
CA THR A 83 15.20 25.61 1.94
C THR A 83 13.86 25.20 2.59
N ALA A 84 12.89 24.70 1.80
CA ALA A 84 11.60 24.24 2.29
C ALA A 84 11.61 22.77 2.75
N VAL A 85 12.70 22.03 2.51
CA VAL A 85 12.78 20.59 2.80
C VAL A 85 12.54 20.29 4.28
N LYS A 86 13.06 21.09 5.21
CA LYS A 86 12.86 20.89 6.63
C LYS A 86 11.36 20.93 6.99
N SER A 87 10.65 21.95 6.55
CA SER A 87 9.21 22.09 6.80
C SER A 87 8.40 20.99 6.08
N ALA A 88 8.83 20.56 4.90
CA ALA A 88 8.24 19.41 4.21
C ALA A 88 8.39 18.12 5.02
N CYS A 89 9.58 17.87 5.60
CA CYS A 89 9.81 16.73 6.48
C CYS A 89 8.94 16.77 7.74
N GLU A 90 8.80 17.95 8.38
CA GLU A 90 7.90 18.14 9.53
C GLU A 90 6.45 17.80 9.18
N MET A 91 5.98 18.20 7.99
CA MET A 91 4.64 17.83 7.51
C MET A 91 4.51 16.34 7.20
N LEU A 92 5.57 15.70 6.66
CA LEU A 92 5.56 14.28 6.34
C LEU A 92 5.37 13.39 7.56
N VAL A 93 5.93 13.77 8.70
CA VAL A 93 5.84 12.99 9.95
C VAL A 93 4.69 13.43 10.86
N ASP A 94 3.85 14.36 10.43
CA ASP A 94 2.68 14.79 11.19
C ASP A 94 1.63 13.68 11.22
N GLU A 95 1.46 13.04 12.37
CA GLU A 95 0.53 11.92 12.58
C GLU A 95 -0.91 12.27 12.20
N ARG A 96 -1.35 13.50 12.50
CA ARG A 96 -2.70 13.97 12.20
C ARG A 96 -2.91 14.09 10.69
N LEU A 97 -1.91 14.61 9.96
CA LEU A 97 -1.98 14.73 8.51
C LEU A 97 -1.96 13.35 7.85
N ILE A 98 -1.11 12.43 8.32
CA ILE A 98 -1.05 11.04 7.83
C ILE A 98 -2.40 10.36 8.03
N LYS A 99 -2.96 10.42 9.23
CA LYS A 99 -4.24 9.79 9.57
C LYS A 99 -5.39 10.35 8.72
N ASN A 100 -5.46 11.67 8.58
CA ASN A 100 -6.53 12.34 7.83
C ASN A 100 -6.40 12.08 6.32
N SER A 101 -5.18 11.94 5.80
CA SER A 101 -4.93 11.68 4.39
C SER A 101 -5.33 10.26 3.96
N ARG A 102 -5.38 9.32 4.91
CA ARG A 102 -5.59 7.88 4.68
C ARG A 102 -4.58 7.28 3.69
N VAL A 103 -3.42 7.91 3.54
CA VAL A 103 -2.35 7.37 2.70
C VAL A 103 -1.78 6.13 3.36
N LEU A 104 -1.70 5.05 2.60
CA LEU A 104 -1.25 3.76 3.10
C LEU A 104 0.25 3.54 2.94
N PRO A 105 0.85 2.65 3.74
CA PRO A 105 2.29 2.45 3.84
C PRO A 105 3.02 2.25 2.51
N PHE A 106 2.46 1.55 1.55
CA PHE A 106 3.14 1.27 0.28
C PHE A 106 3.39 2.53 -0.59
N ARG A 107 2.62 3.61 -0.40
CA ARG A 107 2.88 4.89 -1.09
C ARG A 107 4.17 5.53 -0.61
N PHE A 108 4.48 5.35 0.67
CA PHE A 108 5.75 5.82 1.24
C PHE A 108 6.93 5.00 0.75
N SER A 109 6.77 3.67 0.60
CA SER A 109 7.82 2.83 0.01
C SER A 109 8.17 3.25 -1.40
N THR A 110 7.16 3.51 -2.24
CA THR A 110 7.39 4.03 -3.60
C THR A 110 8.10 5.38 -3.59
N ALA A 111 7.69 6.29 -2.70
CA ALA A 111 8.36 7.58 -2.55
C ALA A 111 9.82 7.42 -2.09
N TYR A 112 10.07 6.51 -1.15
CA TYR A 112 11.42 6.20 -0.67
C TYR A 112 12.33 5.72 -1.81
N GLU A 113 11.85 4.79 -2.63
CA GLU A 113 12.59 4.25 -3.78
C GLU A 113 12.91 5.33 -4.82
N GLU A 114 11.96 6.24 -5.10
CA GLU A 114 12.19 7.33 -6.04
C GLU A 114 13.17 8.38 -5.50
N ILE A 115 13.08 8.72 -4.22
CA ILE A 115 13.99 9.70 -3.61
C ILE A 115 15.41 9.14 -3.46
N SER A 116 15.56 7.85 -3.16
CA SER A 116 16.88 7.21 -3.03
C SER A 116 17.70 7.22 -4.32
N LYS A 117 17.06 7.40 -5.49
CA LYS A 117 17.71 7.51 -6.80
C LYS A 117 18.31 8.89 -7.09
N ILE A 118 17.94 9.94 -6.33
CA ILE A 118 18.36 11.32 -6.61
C ILE A 118 19.82 11.55 -6.25
N GLY A 119 20.32 10.87 -5.23
CA GLY A 119 21.68 11.03 -4.73
C GLY A 119 21.75 10.95 -3.21
N SER A 120 22.81 11.53 -2.61
CA SER A 120 23.10 11.42 -1.17
C SER A 120 23.30 12.78 -0.47
N SER A 121 22.66 13.85 -0.96
CA SER A 121 22.72 15.16 -0.30
C SER A 121 22.09 15.10 1.10
N LYS A 122 22.31 16.14 1.90
CA LYS A 122 21.70 16.25 3.23
C LYS A 122 20.17 16.22 3.12
N GLU A 123 19.63 17.00 2.20
CA GLU A 123 18.18 17.13 1.96
C GLU A 123 17.56 15.77 1.58
N VAL A 124 18.24 14.99 0.72
CA VAL A 124 17.81 13.64 0.36
C VAL A 124 17.78 12.73 1.58
N ARG A 125 18.83 12.74 2.42
CA ARG A 125 18.86 11.91 3.63
C ARG A 125 17.77 12.31 4.63
N ASP A 126 17.55 13.60 4.85
CA ASP A 126 16.51 14.11 5.74
C ASP A 126 15.11 13.67 5.28
N VAL A 127 14.85 13.75 3.97
CA VAL A 127 13.58 13.30 3.37
C VAL A 127 13.43 11.78 3.47
N LEU A 128 14.46 10.98 3.21
CA LEU A 128 14.41 9.53 3.35
C LEU A 128 14.10 9.10 4.79
N MET A 129 14.70 9.77 5.77
CA MET A 129 14.38 9.54 7.18
C MET A 129 12.92 9.89 7.50
N ALA A 130 12.44 11.03 7.03
CA ALA A 130 11.05 11.44 7.24
C ALA A 130 10.05 10.48 6.55
N ILE A 131 10.34 10.00 5.34
CA ILE A 131 9.51 8.99 4.67
C ILE A 131 9.47 7.69 5.47
N GLY A 132 10.61 7.22 6.01
CA GLY A 132 10.68 6.02 6.83
C GLY A 132 9.82 6.14 8.08
N GLN A 133 9.89 7.27 8.79
CA GLN A 133 9.04 7.54 9.96
C GLN A 133 7.55 7.63 9.57
N ALA A 134 7.24 8.36 8.50
CA ALA A 134 5.87 8.49 8.02
C ALA A 134 5.26 7.14 7.59
N LEU A 135 6.07 6.25 7.02
CA LEU A 135 5.67 4.89 6.68
C LEU A 135 5.25 4.12 7.95
N ASP A 136 6.06 4.17 9.01
CA ASP A 136 5.73 3.51 10.27
C ASP A 136 4.46 4.08 10.93
N ILE A 137 4.28 5.40 10.90
CA ILE A 137 3.06 6.06 11.40
C ILE A 137 1.84 5.65 10.57
N SER A 138 1.98 5.56 9.25
CA SER A 138 0.89 5.24 8.33
C SER A 138 0.35 3.82 8.47
N VAL A 139 1.08 2.94 9.14
CA VAL A 139 0.62 1.58 9.50
C VAL A 139 -0.70 1.61 10.27
N ALA A 140 -0.93 2.66 11.07
CA ALA A 140 -2.20 2.86 11.78
C ALA A 140 -3.42 3.07 10.85
N ASN A 141 -3.22 3.35 9.57
CA ASN A 141 -4.28 3.44 8.56
C ASN A 141 -4.68 2.07 7.99
N VAL A 142 -3.92 1.01 8.26
CA VAL A 142 -4.21 -0.36 7.80
C VAL A 142 -5.20 -1.01 8.76
N PRO A 143 -6.25 -1.67 8.26
CA PRO A 143 -7.19 -2.37 9.13
C PRO A 143 -6.53 -3.46 9.96
N VAL A 144 -6.89 -3.53 11.25
CA VAL A 144 -6.55 -4.65 12.14
C VAL A 144 -7.61 -5.73 11.97
N PHE A 145 -7.17 -6.97 11.99
CA PHE A 145 -8.03 -8.14 11.90
C PHE A 145 -8.04 -8.89 13.24
N ASP A 146 -9.22 -9.29 13.69
CA ASP A 146 -9.35 -10.13 14.88
C ASP A 146 -8.94 -11.59 14.58
N GLY A 147 -8.48 -12.29 15.61
CA GLY A 147 -8.10 -13.71 15.53
C GLY A 147 -6.67 -13.97 15.07
N GLU A 148 -6.32 -15.26 15.04
CA GLU A 148 -4.98 -15.74 14.71
C GLU A 148 -4.72 -15.67 13.20
N THR A 149 -3.71 -14.92 12.81
CA THR A 149 -3.34 -14.71 11.40
C THR A 149 -1.97 -15.31 11.11
N LEU A 150 -1.88 -16.02 9.98
CA LEU A 150 -0.63 -16.47 9.38
C LEU A 150 -0.39 -15.71 8.08
N VAL A 151 0.69 -14.96 8.00
CA VAL A 151 1.18 -14.36 6.75
C VAL A 151 2.23 -15.26 6.14
N VAL A 152 2.00 -15.71 4.93
CA VAL A 152 2.86 -16.64 4.18
C VAL A 152 3.43 -15.92 2.98
N MET A 153 4.75 -15.90 2.87
CA MET A 153 5.45 -15.24 1.78
C MET A 153 6.18 -16.26 0.91
N ASP A 154 5.91 -16.22 -0.36
CA ASP A 154 6.66 -16.95 -1.37
C ASP A 154 8.03 -16.31 -1.57
N VAL A 155 9.08 -17.12 -1.40
CA VAL A 155 10.47 -16.72 -1.62
C VAL A 155 11.14 -17.55 -2.72
N SER A 156 10.33 -18.17 -3.60
CA SER A 156 10.76 -18.95 -4.75
C SER A 156 11.45 -18.10 -5.83
N GLY A 157 12.06 -18.74 -6.80
CA GLY A 157 12.84 -18.07 -7.84
C GLY A 157 12.01 -17.13 -8.74
N SER A 158 10.77 -17.48 -9.02
CA SER A 158 9.84 -16.67 -9.83
C SER A 158 9.42 -15.35 -9.18
N MET A 159 9.53 -15.27 -7.86
CA MET A 159 9.25 -14.04 -7.11
C MET A 159 10.31 -12.95 -7.27
N SER A 160 11.40 -13.20 -8.01
CA SER A 160 12.50 -12.23 -8.20
C SER A 160 12.01 -10.91 -8.79
N GLY A 161 12.57 -9.79 -8.33
CA GLY A 161 12.24 -8.44 -8.78
C GLY A 161 11.00 -7.85 -8.09
N LYS A 162 10.10 -7.26 -8.87
CA LYS A 162 8.96 -6.52 -8.33
C LYS A 162 8.01 -7.33 -7.43
N PRO A 163 7.69 -8.61 -7.71
CA PRO A 163 6.87 -9.41 -6.80
C PRO A 163 7.47 -9.53 -5.38
N SER A 164 8.79 -9.75 -5.28
CA SER A 164 9.48 -9.84 -3.98
C SER A 164 9.47 -8.52 -3.21
N GLU A 165 9.63 -7.38 -3.90
CA GLU A 165 9.57 -6.05 -3.27
C GLU A 165 8.20 -5.79 -2.67
N ILE A 166 7.14 -6.16 -3.37
CA ILE A 166 5.77 -5.97 -2.94
C ILE A 166 5.42 -6.96 -1.83
N ALA A 167 5.73 -8.25 -2.00
CA ALA A 167 5.48 -9.27 -0.99
C ALA A 167 6.15 -8.92 0.35
N SER A 168 7.42 -8.52 0.32
CA SER A 168 8.17 -8.15 1.53
C SER A 168 7.58 -6.94 2.23
N LEU A 169 7.13 -5.92 1.48
CA LEU A 169 6.49 -4.75 2.06
C LEU A 169 5.13 -5.09 2.68
N PHE A 170 4.26 -5.78 1.94
CA PHE A 170 2.94 -6.18 2.46
C PHE A 170 3.06 -7.16 3.62
N GLY A 171 3.99 -8.12 3.53
CA GLY A 171 4.28 -9.05 4.61
C GLY A 171 4.73 -8.33 5.89
N ALA A 172 5.62 -7.35 5.77
CA ALA A 172 6.09 -6.54 6.90
C ALA A 172 4.97 -5.68 7.53
N ILE A 173 4.13 -5.06 6.70
CA ILE A 173 2.99 -4.26 7.15
C ILE A 173 1.98 -5.13 7.89
N LEU A 174 1.57 -6.25 7.30
CA LEU A 174 0.62 -7.18 7.92
C LEU A 174 1.16 -7.77 9.22
N ALA A 175 2.44 -8.14 9.24
CA ALA A 175 3.11 -8.63 10.44
C ALA A 175 3.06 -7.60 11.57
N LYS A 176 3.41 -6.35 11.28
CA LYS A 176 3.44 -5.26 12.26
C LYS A 176 2.06 -4.89 12.78
N VAL A 177 1.06 -4.79 11.89
CA VAL A 177 -0.32 -4.37 12.24
C VAL A 177 -1.02 -5.43 13.08
N ASN A 178 -0.88 -6.70 12.72
CA ASN A 178 -1.67 -7.78 13.31
C ASN A 178 -0.91 -8.60 14.34
N ASN A 179 0.38 -8.32 14.59
CA ASN A 179 1.26 -9.11 15.46
C ASN A 179 1.09 -10.61 15.18
N CYS A 180 1.15 -10.99 13.91
CA CYS A 180 0.81 -12.32 13.43
C CYS A 180 2.04 -13.20 13.23
N ASP A 181 1.84 -14.50 13.08
CA ASP A 181 2.91 -15.38 12.64
C ASP A 181 3.27 -15.12 11.19
N VAL A 182 4.56 -15.21 10.89
CA VAL A 182 5.08 -15.08 9.54
C VAL A 182 5.76 -16.37 9.12
N MET A 183 5.48 -16.82 7.92
CA MET A 183 6.08 -18.00 7.30
C MET A 183 6.63 -17.63 5.92
N THR A 184 7.79 -18.13 5.58
CA THR A 184 8.32 -18.09 4.22
C THR A 184 8.28 -19.49 3.63
N PHE A 185 8.02 -19.61 2.32
CA PHE A 185 8.05 -20.89 1.63
C PHE A 185 8.66 -20.78 0.24
N SER A 186 9.26 -21.87 -0.18
CA SER A 186 9.70 -22.16 -1.54
C SER A 186 9.59 -23.67 -1.77
N THR A 187 10.67 -24.42 -1.80
CA THR A 187 10.67 -25.90 -1.81
C THR A 187 10.11 -26.48 -0.50
N ASP A 188 10.38 -25.82 0.63
CA ASP A 188 9.83 -26.11 1.97
C ASP A 188 9.41 -24.80 2.65
N ALA A 189 8.62 -24.93 3.71
CA ALA A 189 8.13 -23.78 4.48
C ALA A 189 8.79 -23.72 5.87
N LYS A 190 9.00 -22.49 6.36
CA LYS A 190 9.54 -22.22 7.69
C LYS A 190 8.97 -20.96 8.31
N TYR A 191 8.73 -20.98 9.61
CA TYR A 191 8.40 -19.78 10.35
C TYR A 191 9.59 -18.81 10.39
N MET A 192 9.27 -17.54 10.35
CA MET A 192 10.24 -16.45 10.47
C MET A 192 9.96 -15.67 11.74
N SER A 193 10.97 -15.49 12.57
CA SER A 193 10.90 -14.59 13.71
C SER A 193 11.20 -13.16 13.28
N TYR A 194 10.45 -12.21 13.79
CA TYR A 194 10.69 -10.77 13.64
C TYR A 194 10.42 -10.07 14.98
N ASN A 195 10.96 -8.86 15.15
CA ASN A 195 10.64 -8.03 16.30
C ASN A 195 9.52 -7.05 15.93
N PRO A 196 8.33 -7.11 16.57
CA PRO A 196 7.21 -6.20 16.27
C PRO A 196 7.53 -4.72 16.52
N MET A 197 8.57 -4.43 17.33
CA MET A 197 9.02 -3.05 17.59
C MET A 197 9.87 -2.48 16.46
N ASP A 198 10.39 -3.33 15.56
CA ASP A 198 11.19 -2.88 14.43
C ASP A 198 10.35 -2.04 13.45
N SER A 199 11.03 -1.17 12.69
CA SER A 199 10.40 -0.43 11.61
C SER A 199 9.90 -1.37 10.51
N VAL A 200 8.88 -0.95 9.76
CA VAL A 200 8.39 -1.70 8.59
C VAL A 200 9.53 -2.01 7.63
N MET A 201 10.44 -1.04 7.42
CA MET A 201 11.59 -1.25 6.53
C MET A 201 12.59 -2.27 7.08
N THR A 202 12.80 -2.32 8.39
CA THR A 202 13.65 -3.35 9.03
C THR A 202 13.05 -4.74 8.86
N ILE A 203 11.75 -4.89 9.14
CA ILE A 203 11.05 -6.17 8.95
C ILE A 203 11.07 -6.56 7.47
N ARG A 204 10.75 -5.64 6.54
CA ARG A 204 10.84 -5.85 5.10
C ARG A 204 12.22 -6.40 4.68
N ASN A 205 13.27 -5.77 5.15
CA ASN A 205 14.64 -6.12 4.79
C ASN A 205 15.14 -7.42 5.44
N SER A 206 14.43 -7.96 6.42
CA SER A 206 14.76 -9.26 7.05
C SER A 206 14.31 -10.46 6.21
N PHE A 207 13.36 -10.29 5.28
CA PHE A 207 12.96 -11.35 4.37
C PHE A 207 14.11 -11.73 3.43
N ARG A 208 14.35 -13.03 3.29
CA ARG A 208 15.41 -13.58 2.43
C ARG A 208 14.76 -14.37 1.31
N PHE A 209 14.89 -13.89 0.09
CA PHE A 209 14.47 -14.60 -1.11
C PHE A 209 15.56 -15.57 -1.52
N SER A 210 15.37 -16.85 -1.19
CA SER A 210 16.37 -17.90 -1.36
C SER A 210 16.29 -18.59 -2.73
N GLY A 211 15.23 -18.31 -3.51
CA GLY A 211 14.97 -19.03 -4.76
C GLY A 211 14.42 -20.44 -4.51
N GLY A 212 14.54 -21.29 -5.51
CA GLY A 212 14.02 -22.66 -5.49
C GLY A 212 12.65 -22.77 -6.13
N GLY A 213 12.05 -23.96 -6.02
CA GLY A 213 10.71 -24.23 -6.53
C GLY A 213 9.61 -23.78 -5.57
N THR A 214 8.34 -23.89 -6.00
CA THR A 214 7.18 -23.41 -5.26
C THR A 214 6.31 -24.58 -4.80
N ASN A 215 6.30 -24.87 -3.49
CA ASN A 215 5.60 -25.99 -2.87
C ASN A 215 4.53 -25.50 -1.89
N PHE A 216 3.33 -25.19 -2.37
CA PHE A 216 2.21 -24.74 -1.53
C PHE A 216 1.78 -25.70 -0.44
N ARG A 217 2.04 -27.01 -0.60
CA ARG A 217 1.71 -28.03 0.41
C ARG A 217 2.48 -27.81 1.70
N SER A 218 3.74 -27.37 1.58
CA SER A 218 4.63 -27.17 2.72
C SER A 218 4.06 -26.17 3.75
N ILE A 219 3.26 -25.22 3.31
CA ILE A 219 2.59 -24.23 4.16
C ILE A 219 1.75 -24.97 5.22
N PHE A 220 0.82 -25.82 4.80
CA PHE A 220 -0.10 -26.50 5.70
C PHE A 220 0.52 -27.70 6.39
N GLN A 221 1.60 -28.28 5.86
CA GLN A 221 2.41 -29.28 6.54
C GLN A 221 3.16 -28.71 7.74
N LYS A 222 3.60 -27.46 7.64
CA LYS A 222 4.37 -26.76 8.71
C LYS A 222 3.49 -25.96 9.65
N ALA A 223 2.28 -25.59 9.28
CA ALA A 223 1.35 -24.89 10.16
C ALA A 223 1.15 -25.69 11.46
N ASN A 224 1.41 -25.03 12.60
CA ASN A 224 1.58 -25.70 13.89
C ASN A 224 0.45 -25.41 14.90
N LYS A 225 -0.50 -24.53 14.53
CA LYS A 225 -1.68 -24.20 15.35
C LYS A 225 -2.89 -23.90 14.46
N LYS A 226 -4.05 -23.70 15.08
CA LYS A 226 -5.25 -23.19 14.41
C LYS A 226 -5.05 -21.74 14.06
N TYR A 227 -5.29 -21.39 12.78
CA TYR A 227 -5.38 -20.02 12.31
C TYR A 227 -6.82 -19.71 11.88
N ASP A 228 -7.26 -18.48 12.12
CA ASP A 228 -8.53 -17.97 11.64
C ASP A 228 -8.39 -17.38 10.24
N ARG A 229 -7.17 -16.95 9.90
CA ARG A 229 -6.81 -16.33 8.62
C ARG A 229 -5.42 -16.75 8.16
N VAL A 230 -5.29 -17.03 6.85
CA VAL A 230 -4.02 -17.28 6.17
C VAL A 230 -3.93 -16.35 4.96
N ILE A 231 -2.89 -15.53 4.89
CA ILE A 231 -2.65 -14.60 3.77
C ILE A 231 -1.40 -15.07 3.04
N ILE A 232 -1.55 -15.49 1.79
CA ILE A 232 -0.46 -16.02 0.96
C ILE A 232 -0.09 -14.98 -0.09
N LEU A 233 1.13 -14.48 -0.03
CA LEU A 233 1.72 -13.51 -0.97
C LEU A 233 2.64 -14.27 -1.93
N SER A 234 2.20 -14.49 -3.18
CA SER A 234 2.91 -15.31 -4.16
C SER A 234 2.53 -14.88 -5.58
N ASP A 235 3.25 -15.34 -6.59
CA ASP A 235 2.85 -15.32 -7.99
C ASP A 235 1.86 -16.45 -8.33
N MET A 236 1.49 -17.25 -7.33
CA MET A 236 0.55 -18.37 -7.39
C MET A 236 0.94 -19.50 -8.36
N GLN A 237 2.18 -19.57 -8.78
CA GLN A 237 2.70 -20.65 -9.63
C GLN A 237 3.31 -21.77 -8.80
N GLY A 238 2.50 -22.79 -8.46
CA GLY A 238 2.94 -23.98 -7.74
C GLY A 238 2.89 -25.22 -8.63
N TRP A 239 4.01 -25.93 -8.73
CA TRP A 239 4.15 -27.11 -9.60
C TRP A 239 4.92 -28.27 -8.95
N MET A 240 5.21 -28.18 -7.65
CA MET A 240 5.95 -29.23 -6.95
C MET A 240 5.04 -30.16 -6.14
N GLY A 241 5.27 -31.47 -6.25
CA GLY A 241 4.85 -32.50 -5.31
C GLY A 241 3.85 -33.53 -5.81
N TYR A 242 3.75 -34.64 -5.05
CA TYR A 242 2.97 -35.83 -5.38
C TYR A 242 1.50 -35.77 -4.92
N THR A 243 1.15 -34.86 -3.97
CA THR A 243 -0.21 -34.63 -3.50
C THR A 243 -0.64 -33.21 -3.86
N THR A 244 -1.94 -32.95 -3.91
CA THR A 244 -2.43 -31.60 -4.19
C THR A 244 -2.29 -30.68 -2.98
N PRO A 245 -2.11 -29.36 -3.15
CA PRO A 245 -2.15 -28.40 -2.06
C PRO A 245 -3.44 -28.50 -1.24
N SER A 246 -4.60 -28.72 -1.87
CA SER A 246 -5.91 -28.89 -1.21
C SER A 246 -5.96 -30.12 -0.29
N ALA A 247 -5.27 -31.22 -0.62
CA ALA A 247 -5.22 -32.39 0.26
C ALA A 247 -4.50 -32.09 1.58
N GLU A 248 -3.37 -31.36 1.53
CA GLU A 248 -2.64 -30.96 2.74
C GLU A 248 -3.42 -29.90 3.53
N PHE A 249 -4.13 -29.01 2.86
CA PHE A 249 -5.04 -28.05 3.52
C PHE A 249 -6.17 -28.77 4.26
N SER A 250 -6.78 -29.82 3.66
CA SER A 250 -7.81 -30.62 4.31
C SER A 250 -7.28 -31.37 5.55
N LYS A 251 -6.05 -31.91 5.49
CA LYS A 251 -5.39 -32.51 6.66
C LYS A 251 -5.16 -31.50 7.77
N TYR A 252 -4.67 -30.29 7.43
CA TYR A 252 -4.50 -29.21 8.40
C TYR A 252 -5.83 -28.84 9.08
N LYS A 253 -6.90 -28.66 8.30
CA LYS A 253 -8.24 -28.36 8.83
C LYS A 253 -8.70 -29.42 9.81
N SER A 254 -8.54 -30.69 9.47
CA SER A 254 -8.93 -31.81 10.33
C SER A 254 -8.08 -31.89 11.60
N LYS A 255 -6.76 -31.69 11.47
CA LYS A 255 -5.82 -31.77 12.59
C LYS A 255 -6.10 -30.73 13.68
N PHE A 256 -6.42 -29.50 13.30
CA PHE A 256 -6.56 -28.39 14.22
C PHE A 256 -8.02 -27.94 14.44
N GLY A 257 -8.99 -28.60 13.83
CA GLY A 257 -10.39 -28.13 13.83
C GLY A 257 -10.50 -26.73 13.24
N ALA A 258 -9.71 -26.43 12.21
CA ALA A 258 -9.59 -25.11 11.61
C ALA A 258 -10.45 -24.97 10.36
N ASN A 259 -10.92 -23.76 10.09
CA ASN A 259 -11.59 -23.40 8.84
C ASN A 259 -11.26 -21.93 8.49
N PRO A 260 -9.97 -21.62 8.21
CA PRO A 260 -9.53 -20.25 8.03
C PRO A 260 -10.10 -19.62 6.77
N TYR A 261 -10.20 -18.29 6.78
CA TYR A 261 -10.21 -17.51 5.56
C TYR A 261 -8.81 -17.56 4.94
N VAL A 262 -8.70 -17.97 3.67
CA VAL A 262 -7.43 -18.01 2.95
C VAL A 262 -7.47 -16.96 1.83
N TYR A 263 -6.58 -16.00 1.90
CA TYR A 263 -6.40 -14.98 0.88
C TYR A 263 -5.16 -15.31 0.05
N SER A 264 -5.40 -15.82 -1.15
CA SER A 264 -4.35 -16.07 -2.14
C SER A 264 -4.11 -14.80 -2.94
N TRP A 265 -3.06 -14.07 -2.59
CA TRP A 265 -2.76 -12.79 -3.22
C TRP A 265 -1.76 -12.97 -4.36
N ASP A 266 -2.28 -12.93 -5.58
CA ASP A 266 -1.51 -13.07 -6.82
C ASP A 266 -0.80 -11.75 -7.15
N LEU A 267 0.52 -11.75 -6.99
CA LEU A 267 1.38 -10.60 -7.20
C LEU A 267 1.87 -10.45 -8.64
N ALA A 268 1.65 -11.46 -9.47
CA ALA A 268 2.04 -11.47 -10.89
C ALA A 268 0.84 -11.36 -11.84
N GLY A 269 -0.39 -11.56 -11.36
CA GLY A 269 -1.60 -11.51 -12.16
C GLY A 269 -1.81 -12.72 -13.06
N LEU A 270 -1.30 -13.90 -12.65
CA LEU A 270 -1.35 -15.13 -13.44
C LEU A 270 -2.67 -15.90 -13.27
N GLY A 271 -3.48 -15.52 -12.25
CA GLY A 271 -4.85 -16.02 -12.08
C GLY A 271 -4.98 -17.45 -11.58
N THR A 272 -3.91 -18.07 -11.04
CA THR A 272 -3.94 -19.45 -10.56
C THR A 272 -4.41 -19.51 -9.12
N LEU A 273 -5.34 -20.41 -8.80
CA LEU A 273 -5.82 -20.68 -7.44
C LEU A 273 -5.39 -22.08 -6.99
N GLN A 274 -4.58 -22.15 -5.93
CA GLN A 274 -4.00 -23.40 -5.43
C GLN A 274 -4.93 -24.20 -4.51
N PHE A 275 -5.92 -23.53 -3.90
CA PHE A 275 -6.85 -24.10 -2.92
C PHE A 275 -8.30 -23.70 -3.26
N PRO A 276 -8.96 -24.33 -4.27
CA PRO A 276 -10.31 -23.93 -4.69
C PRO A 276 -11.37 -24.44 -3.69
N GLU A 277 -11.61 -23.67 -2.63
CA GLU A 277 -12.57 -23.97 -1.60
C GLU A 277 -13.42 -22.73 -1.18
N GLN A 278 -14.50 -22.93 -0.42
CA GLN A 278 -15.49 -21.88 -0.10
C GLN A 278 -14.91 -20.64 0.61
N ASN A 279 -13.93 -20.80 1.49
CA ASN A 279 -13.32 -19.70 2.25
C ASN A 279 -11.97 -19.28 1.68
N VAL A 280 -11.69 -19.60 0.42
CA VAL A 280 -10.45 -19.26 -0.27
C VAL A 280 -10.74 -18.21 -1.34
N PHE A 281 -10.08 -17.07 -1.23
CA PHE A 281 -10.30 -15.91 -2.08
C PHE A 281 -9.03 -15.58 -2.85
N ALA A 282 -9.14 -15.44 -4.16
CA ALA A 282 -8.08 -14.92 -4.99
C ALA A 282 -8.13 -13.39 -4.97
N LEU A 283 -7.03 -12.79 -4.60
CA LEU A 283 -6.82 -11.34 -4.65
C LEU A 283 -5.74 -11.04 -5.68
N ALA A 284 -5.87 -9.94 -6.40
CA ALA A 284 -4.88 -9.48 -7.35
C ALA A 284 -4.72 -7.97 -7.30
N GLY A 285 -3.53 -7.48 -7.69
CA GLY A 285 -3.22 -6.06 -7.75
C GLY A 285 -2.67 -5.48 -6.44
N PHE A 286 -2.45 -4.16 -6.46
CA PHE A 286 -1.73 -3.43 -5.41
C PHE A 286 -2.56 -2.24 -4.90
N SER A 287 -3.84 -2.49 -4.61
CA SER A 287 -4.72 -1.46 -4.07
C SER A 287 -4.90 -1.64 -2.57
N ASP A 288 -4.91 -0.53 -1.87
CA ASP A 288 -5.30 -0.38 -0.46
C ASP A 288 -6.70 -0.91 -0.16
N LYS A 289 -7.56 -0.90 -1.17
CA LYS A 289 -8.93 -1.44 -1.10
C LYS A 289 -8.98 -2.94 -0.79
N VAL A 290 -7.89 -3.66 -1.00
CA VAL A 290 -7.81 -5.09 -0.68
C VAL A 290 -8.07 -5.36 0.80
N PHE A 291 -7.53 -4.55 1.71
CA PHE A 291 -7.76 -4.71 3.14
C PHE A 291 -9.21 -4.45 3.54
N ASP A 292 -9.85 -3.45 2.93
CA ASP A 292 -11.28 -3.19 3.14
C ASP A 292 -12.13 -4.37 2.65
N ILE A 293 -11.80 -4.92 1.46
CA ILE A 293 -12.48 -6.08 0.88
C ILE A 293 -12.31 -7.31 1.79
N MET A 294 -11.09 -7.59 2.27
CA MET A 294 -10.85 -8.69 3.20
C MET A 294 -11.73 -8.56 4.45
N LYS A 295 -11.75 -7.38 5.06
CA LYS A 295 -12.58 -7.12 6.25
C LYS A 295 -14.06 -7.29 5.96
N MET A 296 -14.54 -6.81 4.83
CA MET A 296 -15.93 -6.98 4.40
C MET A 296 -16.30 -8.45 4.21
N MET A 297 -15.44 -9.25 3.56
CA MET A 297 -15.67 -10.68 3.33
C MET A 297 -15.78 -11.49 4.64
N GLU A 298 -15.05 -11.08 5.68
CA GLU A 298 -15.10 -11.74 6.99
C GLU A 298 -16.35 -11.36 7.80
N LEU A 299 -16.83 -10.13 7.65
CA LEU A 299 -18.04 -9.66 8.33
C LEU A 299 -19.32 -10.23 7.70
N ASP A 300 -19.38 -10.29 6.38
CA ASP A 300 -20.52 -10.81 5.64
C ASP A 300 -20.05 -11.47 4.33
N LYS A 301 -20.29 -12.77 4.18
CA LYS A 301 -19.95 -13.51 2.95
C LYS A 301 -20.60 -12.95 1.67
N LYS A 302 -21.67 -12.18 1.82
CA LYS A 302 -22.37 -11.50 0.73
C LYS A 302 -22.05 -10.00 0.64
N ALA A 303 -21.13 -9.49 1.47
CA ALA A 303 -20.85 -8.06 1.55
C ALA A 303 -20.54 -7.44 0.19
N LEU A 304 -19.66 -8.07 -0.59
CA LEU A 304 -19.31 -7.59 -1.93
C LEU A 304 -20.53 -7.55 -2.87
N TYR A 305 -21.37 -8.58 -2.84
CA TYR A 305 -22.62 -8.63 -3.60
C TYR A 305 -23.60 -7.54 -3.15
N ASN A 306 -23.73 -7.33 -1.86
CA ASN A 306 -24.62 -6.32 -1.29
C ASN A 306 -24.15 -4.90 -1.61
N GLU A 307 -22.85 -4.64 -1.57
CA GLU A 307 -22.25 -3.37 -1.99
C GLU A 307 -22.50 -3.08 -3.47
N ILE A 308 -22.26 -4.05 -4.36
CA ILE A 308 -22.54 -3.90 -5.80
C ILE A 308 -24.02 -3.62 -6.02
N LYS A 309 -24.90 -4.32 -5.33
CA LYS A 309 -26.36 -4.14 -5.45
C LYS A 309 -26.84 -2.79 -4.89
N ALA A 310 -26.13 -2.23 -3.92
CA ALA A 310 -26.46 -0.93 -3.33
C ALA A 310 -26.05 0.27 -4.22
N ILE A 311 -25.24 0.06 -5.24
CA ILE A 311 -24.86 1.10 -6.21
C ILE A 311 -26.11 1.45 -7.01
N LYS A 312 -26.63 2.66 -6.79
CA LYS A 312 -27.67 3.23 -7.63
C LYS A 312 -26.99 3.81 -8.88
N LEU A 313 -27.26 3.22 -10.04
CA LEU A 313 -26.86 3.73 -11.34
C LEU A 313 -27.66 4.97 -11.70
#